data_5fb6b851b305806648680deef9b0e879
#
_entry.id   5fb6b851b305806648680deef9b0e879
#
_cell.length_a   1.000
_cell.length_b   1.000
_cell.length_c   1.000
_cell.angle_alpha   90.00
_cell.angle_beta   90.00
_cell.angle_gamma   90.00
#
_symmetry.space_group_name_H-M   'P 1'
#
loop_
_entity.id
_entity.type
_entity.pdbx_description
1 polymer ?
#
loop_
_entity_poly.entity_id
_entity_poly.type
_entity_poly.pdbx_seq_one_letter_code
_entity_poly.pdbx_strand_id
1 'polypeptide(L)'
;MTTTKIKLNGLDHLALNVKDMSRAENFYTQVLGFPVIHRTETKAGLKHIEIDTGNVAIALFESPDLDLKAAHKTMTDDGYLHFAFGAPYDQFDATMQALKEDGVEMDGEPRDWGQSVSVYFRDPDDHQLEINFSK
;
A
#
# COMPACT_ATOMS: atom_id res chain seq x y z
N MET A 1 1.56 -2.70 -33.47
CA MET A 1 1.91 -3.66 -32.40
C MET A 1 3.42 -3.87 -32.38
N THR A 2 4.02 -3.75 -31.23
CA THR A 2 5.46 -3.89 -31.05
C THR A 2 5.81 -5.34 -30.68
N THR A 3 6.80 -5.90 -31.34
CA THR A 3 7.35 -7.20 -30.98
C THR A 3 8.55 -6.99 -30.07
N THR A 4 8.55 -7.59 -28.89
CA THR A 4 9.64 -7.47 -27.92
C THR A 4 10.28 -8.83 -27.67
N LYS A 5 11.59 -8.82 -27.37
CA LYS A 5 12.31 -10.04 -26.98
C LYS A 5 12.00 -10.45 -25.55
N ILE A 6 11.69 -9.44 -24.70
CA ILE A 6 11.39 -9.67 -23.29
C ILE A 6 9.91 -10.01 -23.16
N LYS A 7 9.63 -11.09 -22.42
CA LYS A 7 8.27 -11.56 -22.18
C LYS A 7 7.99 -11.42 -20.69
N LEU A 8 7.19 -10.42 -20.34
CA LEU A 8 6.77 -10.17 -18.96
C LEU A 8 5.27 -10.39 -18.84
N ASN A 9 4.80 -10.77 -17.67
CA ASN A 9 3.39 -11.05 -17.42
C ASN A 9 2.81 -10.17 -16.30
N GLY A 10 3.39 -9.00 -16.10
CA GLY A 10 2.91 -8.02 -15.14
C GLY A 10 3.85 -7.83 -13.96
N LEU A 11 3.36 -7.23 -12.90
CA LEU A 11 4.10 -7.07 -11.65
C LEU A 11 3.95 -8.33 -10.80
N ASP A 12 5.06 -8.82 -10.27
CA ASP A 12 5.06 -9.93 -9.32
C ASP A 12 4.84 -9.42 -7.90
N HIS A 13 5.62 -8.44 -7.48
CA HIS A 13 5.50 -7.84 -6.16
C HIS A 13 6.05 -6.42 -6.13
N LEU A 14 5.66 -5.68 -5.09
CA LEU A 14 6.25 -4.42 -4.67
C LEU A 14 7.01 -4.67 -3.38
N ALA A 15 8.06 -3.91 -3.13
CA ALA A 15 8.79 -3.97 -1.86
C ALA A 15 8.69 -2.63 -1.13
N LEU A 16 8.38 -2.69 0.17
CA LEU A 16 8.32 -1.54 1.04
C LEU A 16 9.18 -1.78 2.27
N ASN A 17 9.85 -0.73 2.71
CA ASN A 17 10.55 -0.74 3.98
C ASN A 17 9.59 -0.30 5.08
N VAL A 18 9.60 -1.00 6.20
CA VAL A 18 8.80 -0.67 7.38
C VAL A 18 9.69 -0.63 8.60
N LYS A 19 9.38 0.25 9.52
CA LYS A 19 10.21 0.45 10.71
C LYS A 19 9.97 -0.64 11.76
N ASP A 20 8.73 -1.03 11.94
CA ASP A 20 8.26 -2.02 12.91
C ASP A 20 7.35 -3.02 12.20
N MET A 21 7.79 -4.26 12.08
CA MET A 21 7.04 -5.27 11.32
C MET A 21 5.69 -5.60 11.97
N SER A 22 5.61 -5.67 13.29
CA SER A 22 4.34 -6.00 13.95
C SER A 22 3.28 -4.93 13.66
N ARG A 23 3.67 -3.66 13.68
CA ARG A 23 2.79 -2.55 13.39
C ARG A 23 2.36 -2.56 11.92
N ALA A 24 3.29 -2.76 11.00
CA ALA A 24 3.01 -2.82 9.57
C ALA A 24 2.12 -4.01 9.24
N GLU A 25 2.45 -5.19 9.76
CA GLU A 25 1.63 -6.38 9.52
C GLU A 25 0.20 -6.18 9.99
N ASN A 26 0.00 -5.62 11.19
CA ASN A 26 -1.33 -5.36 11.71
C ASN A 26 -2.14 -4.45 10.76
N PHE A 27 -1.51 -3.43 10.22
CA PHE A 27 -2.18 -2.52 9.29
C PHE A 27 -2.64 -3.25 8.02
N TYR A 28 -1.73 -3.95 7.35
CA TYR A 28 -2.07 -4.59 6.08
C TYR A 28 -3.00 -5.79 6.23
N THR A 29 -2.95 -6.50 7.35
CA THR A 29 -3.80 -7.66 7.57
C THR A 29 -5.11 -7.33 8.27
N GLN A 30 -5.09 -6.55 9.34
CA GLN A 30 -6.28 -6.28 10.14
C GLN A 30 -7.07 -5.09 9.62
N VAL A 31 -6.41 -4.03 9.15
CA VAL A 31 -7.10 -2.86 8.62
C VAL A 31 -7.49 -3.08 7.17
N LEU A 32 -6.54 -3.48 6.31
CA LEU A 32 -6.80 -3.67 4.89
C LEU A 32 -7.30 -5.07 4.52
N GLY A 33 -7.15 -6.04 5.39
CA GLY A 33 -7.72 -7.37 5.20
C GLY A 33 -6.93 -8.31 4.30
N PHE A 34 -5.66 -8.04 4.04
CA PHE A 34 -4.85 -8.89 3.18
C PHE A 34 -4.20 -10.04 3.96
N PRO A 35 -4.16 -11.26 3.40
CA PRO A 35 -3.50 -12.38 4.05
C PRO A 35 -1.98 -12.33 3.89
N VAL A 36 -1.27 -12.82 4.90
CA VAL A 36 0.17 -13.09 4.81
C VAL A 36 0.36 -14.41 4.09
N ILE A 37 1.20 -14.43 3.05
CA ILE A 37 1.48 -15.62 2.25
C ILE A 37 2.89 -16.17 2.46
N HIS A 38 3.80 -15.39 3.06
CA HIS A 38 5.15 -15.84 3.31
C HIS A 38 5.78 -15.06 4.46
N ARG A 39 6.57 -15.75 5.30
CA ARG A 39 7.32 -15.17 6.42
C ARG A 39 8.74 -15.70 6.40
N THR A 40 9.71 -14.81 6.56
CA THR A 40 11.11 -15.19 6.69
C THR A 40 11.88 -14.12 7.47
N GLU A 41 13.18 -14.32 7.61
CA GLU A 41 14.09 -13.34 8.19
C GLU A 41 15.27 -13.14 7.26
N THR A 42 15.82 -11.93 7.26
CA THR A 42 17.06 -11.63 6.54
C THR A 42 18.24 -12.25 7.29
N LYS A 43 19.42 -12.25 6.66
CA LYS A 43 20.65 -12.74 7.31
C LYS A 43 20.99 -11.95 8.57
N ALA A 44 20.57 -10.69 8.67
CA ALA A 44 20.77 -9.84 9.84
C ALA A 44 19.71 -10.07 10.93
N GLY A 45 18.80 -11.03 10.76
CA GLY A 45 17.73 -11.30 11.70
C GLY A 45 16.54 -10.34 11.61
N LEU A 46 16.45 -9.53 10.56
CA LEU A 46 15.34 -8.62 10.34
C LEU A 46 14.18 -9.36 9.69
N LYS A 47 12.98 -9.03 10.11
CA LYS A 47 11.77 -9.71 9.62
C LYS A 47 11.43 -9.28 8.19
N HIS A 48 10.89 -10.23 7.45
CA HIS A 48 10.37 -10.03 6.10
C HIS A 48 9.10 -10.83 5.94
N ILE A 49 8.04 -10.19 5.43
CA ILE A 49 6.79 -10.86 5.11
C ILE A 49 6.33 -10.48 3.73
N GLU A 50 5.54 -11.35 3.12
CA GLU A 50 4.83 -11.06 1.89
C GLU A 50 3.34 -11.17 2.15
N ILE A 51 2.59 -10.21 1.66
CA ILE A 51 1.14 -10.15 1.75
C ILE A 51 0.53 -10.15 0.36
N ASP A 52 -0.64 -10.77 0.22
CA ASP A 52 -1.32 -10.94 -1.06
C ASP A 52 -2.45 -9.92 -1.19
N THR A 53 -2.37 -9.03 -2.19
CA THR A 53 -3.44 -8.07 -2.46
C THR A 53 -4.48 -8.61 -3.44
N GLY A 54 -4.28 -9.84 -3.93
CA GLY A 54 -5.14 -10.49 -4.92
C GLY A 54 -4.49 -10.67 -6.28
N ASN A 55 -3.74 -9.70 -6.75
CA ASN A 55 -3.04 -9.78 -8.04
C ASN A 55 -1.54 -9.50 -7.94
N VAL A 56 -1.12 -8.71 -6.95
CA VAL A 56 0.28 -8.35 -6.73
C VAL A 56 0.59 -8.53 -5.24
N ALA A 57 1.71 -9.14 -4.92
CA ALA A 57 2.15 -9.23 -3.52
C ALA A 57 2.85 -7.94 -3.09
N ILE A 58 2.77 -7.63 -1.80
CA ILE A 58 3.57 -6.59 -1.19
C ILE A 58 4.56 -7.25 -0.25
N ALA A 59 5.85 -7.03 -0.52
CA ALA A 59 6.94 -7.55 0.31
C ALA A 59 7.35 -6.46 1.31
N LEU A 60 7.18 -6.72 2.60
CA LEU A 60 7.56 -5.81 3.67
C LEU A 60 8.90 -6.23 4.26
N PHE A 61 9.83 -5.29 4.33
CA PHE A 61 11.16 -5.52 4.89
C PHE A 61 11.35 -4.64 6.13
N GLU A 62 11.65 -5.24 7.26
CA GLU A 62 11.90 -4.51 8.49
C GLU A 62 13.21 -3.73 8.40
N SER A 63 13.13 -2.43 8.65
CA SER A 63 14.26 -1.50 8.58
C SER A 63 14.15 -0.54 9.77
N PRO A 64 14.61 -0.95 10.97
CA PRO A 64 14.40 -0.16 12.19
C PRO A 64 14.98 1.25 12.15
N ASP A 65 16.04 1.44 11.37
CA ASP A 65 16.75 2.72 11.26
C ASP A 65 16.24 3.59 10.09
N LEU A 66 15.09 3.23 9.52
CA LEU A 66 14.55 3.94 8.36
C LEU A 66 14.22 5.40 8.71
N ASP A 67 14.73 6.32 7.89
CA ASP A 67 14.30 7.72 7.92
C ASP A 67 13.10 7.88 7.00
N LEU A 68 11.90 7.86 7.59
CA LEU A 68 10.65 7.94 6.84
C LEU A 68 10.55 9.24 6.03
N LYS A 69 11.04 10.36 6.57
CA LYS A 69 10.97 11.64 5.87
C LYS A 69 11.81 11.65 4.59
N ALA A 70 13.01 11.11 4.67
CA ALA A 70 13.88 10.99 3.49
C ALA A 70 13.32 9.98 2.49
N ALA A 71 12.78 8.85 2.99
CA ALA A 71 12.27 7.78 2.15
C ALA A 71 11.07 8.20 1.29
N HIS A 72 10.27 9.16 1.76
CA HIS A 72 9.02 9.56 1.09
C HIS A 72 9.11 10.88 0.34
N LYS A 73 10.25 11.55 0.36
CA LYS A 73 10.46 12.81 -0.37
C LYS A 73 11.12 12.59 -1.73
N THR A 74 10.63 11.64 -2.49
CA THR A 74 11.24 11.31 -3.79
C THR A 74 10.51 11.94 -4.97
N MET A 75 9.41 12.63 -4.72
CA MET A 75 8.61 13.28 -5.76
C MET A 75 8.52 14.79 -5.52
N THR A 76 8.11 15.52 -6.55
CA THR A 76 7.92 16.96 -6.46
C THR A 76 6.71 17.31 -5.60
N ASP A 77 6.49 18.61 -5.38
CA ASP A 77 5.45 19.12 -4.47
C ASP A 77 4.03 18.67 -4.82
N ASP A 78 3.80 18.19 -6.04
CA ASP A 78 2.48 17.80 -6.52
C ASP A 78 2.11 16.35 -6.23
N GLY A 79 2.97 15.59 -5.57
CA GLY A 79 2.65 14.21 -5.24
C GLY A 79 3.78 13.46 -4.59
N TYR A 80 3.42 12.35 -3.98
CA TYR A 80 4.34 11.41 -3.35
C TYR A 80 4.32 10.10 -4.11
N LEU A 81 5.39 9.34 -3.99
CA LEU A 81 5.37 7.96 -4.46
C LEU A 81 4.24 7.24 -3.73
N HIS A 82 3.31 6.66 -4.48
CA HIS A 82 2.17 5.95 -3.91
C HIS A 82 1.76 4.80 -4.83
N PHE A 83 0.93 3.92 -4.29
CA PHE A 83 0.27 2.90 -5.08
C PHE A 83 -1.20 2.82 -4.68
N ALA A 84 -2.02 2.31 -5.58
CA ALA A 84 -3.46 2.33 -5.45
C ALA A 84 -4.04 0.92 -5.49
N PHE A 85 -5.03 0.71 -4.63
CA PHE A 85 -5.90 -0.46 -4.67
C PHE A 85 -7.16 -0.09 -5.44
N GLY A 86 -7.74 -1.06 -6.14
CA GLY A 86 -9.03 -0.88 -6.79
C GLY A 86 -10.16 -1.44 -5.94
N ALA A 87 -11.32 -0.78 -6.00
CA ALA A 87 -12.53 -1.26 -5.35
C ALA A 87 -13.76 -0.78 -6.14
N PRO A 88 -14.90 -1.48 -6.04
CA PRO A 88 -16.12 -0.98 -6.65
C PRO A 88 -16.70 0.18 -5.82
N TYR A 89 -17.35 1.13 -6.49
CA TYR A 89 -17.86 2.33 -5.83
C TYR A 89 -18.94 2.02 -4.77
N ASP A 90 -19.66 0.93 -4.90
CA ASP A 90 -20.66 0.53 -3.90
C ASP A 90 -20.03 0.18 -2.54
N GLN A 91 -18.70 0.04 -2.46
CA GLN A 91 -17.96 -0.17 -1.22
C GLN A 91 -17.43 1.12 -0.60
N PHE A 92 -17.68 2.27 -1.22
CA PHE A 92 -17.11 3.54 -0.77
C PHE A 92 -17.47 3.87 0.68
N ASP A 93 -18.77 3.91 0.99
CA ASP A 93 -19.25 4.31 2.31
C ASP A 93 -18.75 3.34 3.41
N ALA A 94 -18.85 2.04 3.17
CA ALA A 94 -18.38 1.03 4.12
C ALA A 94 -16.87 1.13 4.35
N THR A 95 -16.10 1.36 3.28
CA THR A 95 -14.65 1.50 3.38
C THR A 95 -14.27 2.75 4.17
N MET A 96 -14.88 3.89 3.88
CA MET A 96 -14.61 5.13 4.61
C MET A 96 -14.93 4.99 6.09
N GLN A 97 -16.04 4.32 6.42
CA GLN A 97 -16.42 4.07 7.81
C GLN A 97 -15.40 3.18 8.50
N ALA A 98 -14.95 2.10 7.85
CA ALA A 98 -13.96 1.19 8.41
C ALA A 98 -12.62 1.89 8.65
N LEU A 99 -12.14 2.68 7.69
CA LEU A 99 -10.89 3.44 7.85
C LEU A 99 -10.98 4.41 9.03
N LYS A 100 -12.11 5.08 9.19
CA LYS A 100 -12.34 6.00 10.31
C LYS A 100 -12.35 5.26 11.65
N GLU A 101 -13.05 4.12 11.73
CA GLU A 101 -13.12 3.31 12.95
C GLU A 101 -11.76 2.78 13.36
N ASP A 102 -10.91 2.45 12.39
CA ASP A 102 -9.55 1.96 12.64
C ASP A 102 -8.54 3.09 12.88
N GLY A 103 -8.99 4.35 12.88
CA GLY A 103 -8.14 5.51 13.15
C GLY A 103 -7.10 5.76 12.07
N VAL A 104 -7.37 5.38 10.83
CA VAL A 104 -6.44 5.57 9.71
C VAL A 104 -6.31 7.06 9.39
N GLU A 105 -5.07 7.52 9.24
CA GLU A 105 -4.78 8.90 8.86
C GLU A 105 -5.12 9.12 7.39
N MET A 106 -6.11 9.97 7.14
CA MET A 106 -6.50 10.33 5.78
C MET A 106 -5.64 11.48 5.27
N ASP A 107 -5.32 11.43 3.99
CA ASP A 107 -4.48 12.41 3.31
C ASP A 107 -5.35 13.25 2.37
N GLY A 108 -6.10 14.18 2.96
CA GLY A 108 -7.02 15.05 2.26
C GLY A 108 -8.42 14.46 2.08
N GLU A 109 -9.21 15.14 1.28
CA GLU A 109 -10.59 14.76 0.99
C GLU A 109 -10.67 13.85 -0.24
N PRO A 110 -11.74 13.05 -0.37
CA PRO A 110 -11.94 12.26 -1.58
C PRO A 110 -11.95 13.14 -2.84
N ARG A 111 -11.40 12.59 -3.92
CA ARG A 111 -11.39 13.26 -5.23
C ARG A 111 -12.29 12.52 -6.20
N ASP A 112 -13.27 13.22 -6.73
CA ASP A 112 -14.19 12.68 -7.75
C ASP A 112 -13.65 13.00 -9.14
N TRP A 113 -13.29 11.93 -9.88
CA TRP A 113 -12.76 12.02 -11.24
C TRP A 113 -13.85 11.86 -12.31
N GLY A 114 -15.12 11.74 -11.89
CA GLY A 114 -16.25 11.45 -12.78
C GLY A 114 -16.58 9.97 -12.85
N GLN A 115 -15.66 9.16 -13.36
CA GLN A 115 -15.86 7.70 -13.48
C GLN A 115 -15.30 6.92 -12.30
N SER A 116 -14.59 7.59 -11.41
CA SER A 116 -14.04 6.97 -10.20
C SER A 116 -13.89 8.03 -9.11
N VAL A 117 -13.75 7.56 -7.87
CA VAL A 117 -13.44 8.41 -6.73
C VAL A 117 -12.20 7.82 -6.05
N SER A 118 -11.22 8.68 -5.78
CA SER A 118 -9.99 8.28 -5.09
C SER A 118 -9.97 8.83 -3.68
N VAL A 119 -9.50 8.01 -2.74
CA VAL A 119 -9.17 8.42 -1.39
C VAL A 119 -7.71 8.09 -1.11
N TYR A 120 -7.04 8.96 -0.38
CA TYR A 120 -5.63 8.82 -0.04
C TYR A 120 -5.47 8.73 1.47
N PHE A 121 -4.58 7.85 1.91
CA PHE A 121 -4.34 7.64 3.35
C PHE A 121 -2.91 7.17 3.56
N ARG A 122 -2.51 7.09 4.82
CA ARG A 122 -1.15 6.72 5.20
C ARG A 122 -1.13 5.41 5.96
N ASP A 123 -0.14 4.58 5.66
CA ASP A 123 0.16 3.43 6.51
C ASP A 123 0.99 3.88 7.73
N PRO A 124 1.29 2.99 8.69
CA PRO A 124 2.04 3.36 9.89
C PRO A 124 3.46 3.88 9.63
N ASP A 125 4.02 3.59 8.46
CA ASP A 125 5.35 4.04 8.06
C ASP A 125 5.30 5.24 7.11
N ASP A 126 4.14 5.92 7.04
CA ASP A 126 3.89 7.12 6.25
C ASP A 126 3.96 6.91 4.73
N HIS A 127 3.82 5.66 4.27
CA HIS A 127 3.61 5.42 2.84
C HIS A 127 2.25 5.96 2.43
N GLN A 128 2.19 6.68 1.30
CA GLN A 128 0.92 7.13 0.76
C GLN A 128 0.26 6.00 -0.01
N LEU A 129 -0.97 5.69 0.37
CA LEU A 129 -1.80 4.69 -0.28
C LEU A 129 -3.04 5.36 -0.86
N GLU A 130 -3.58 4.74 -1.88
CA GLU A 130 -4.82 5.22 -2.52
C GLU A 130 -5.78 4.04 -2.67
N ILE A 131 -7.07 4.30 -2.55
CA ILE A 131 -8.11 3.40 -3.07
C ILE A 131 -8.85 4.16 -4.16
N ASN A 132 -8.90 3.57 -5.33
CA ASN A 132 -9.68 4.09 -6.46
C ASN A 132 -10.95 3.28 -6.61
N PHE A 133 -12.09 3.93 -6.38
CA PHE A 133 -13.42 3.32 -6.44
C PHE A 133 -14.01 3.56 -7.83
N SER A 134 -14.19 2.50 -8.59
CA SER A 134 -14.76 2.57 -9.95
C SER A 134 -16.28 2.64 -9.90
N LYS A 135 -16.82 3.65 -10.53
CA LYS A 135 -18.28 3.83 -10.64
C LYS A 135 -18.90 2.94 -11.72
#